data_abd5271eba810e368b437398160f8a5f
#
_entry.id   abd5271eba810e368b437398160f8a5f
#
_cell.length_a   1.000
_cell.length_b   1.000
_cell.length_c   1.000
_cell.angle_alpha   90.00
_cell.angle_beta   90.00
_cell.angle_gamma   90.00
#
_symmetry.space_group_name_H-M   'P 1'
#
loop_
_entity.id
_entity.type
_entity.pdbx_description
1 polymer ?
#
loop_
_entity_poly.entity_id
_entity_poly.type
_entity_poly.pdbx_seq_one_letter_code
_entity_poly.pdbx_strand_id
1 'polypeptide(L)'
;KDIVAFANRIFKDNNYVVVNKLKGEPAPILKVSKPPITPIEVGRDKESDFLKEIKNRQVKPIEPVFVDFKNDLKKDKLKNGTEILYVANTENKTFTLNYYFDFGYRADKTIDLAADMIDYLGTSKHSAEQLQQEFYKLACNYSISVGNENISVSISGLSENMDKAMALVEEIINDIQP
;
A
#
# COMPACT_ATOMS: atom_id res chain seq x y z
N LYS A 1 -23.17 -0.94 -9.87
CA LYS A 1 -24.59 -1.16 -9.46
C LYS A 1 -24.70 -2.18 -8.31
N ASP A 2 -23.95 -3.27 -8.34
CA ASP A 2 -24.06 -4.36 -7.35
C ASP A 2 -23.55 -3.96 -5.96
N ILE A 3 -22.47 -3.17 -5.89
CA ILE A 3 -21.92 -2.64 -4.63
C ILE A 3 -22.93 -1.72 -3.94
N VAL A 4 -23.57 -0.82 -4.69
CA VAL A 4 -24.58 0.10 -4.16
C VAL A 4 -25.81 -0.67 -3.68
N ALA A 5 -26.26 -1.67 -4.44
CA ALA A 5 -27.37 -2.54 -4.04
C ALA A 5 -27.04 -3.34 -2.77
N PHE A 6 -25.82 -3.84 -2.65
CA PHE A 6 -25.33 -4.52 -1.45
C PHE A 6 -25.29 -3.58 -0.25
N ALA A 7 -24.71 -2.39 -0.41
CA ALA A 7 -24.65 -1.38 0.64
C ALA A 7 -26.05 -1.00 1.16
N ASN A 8 -26.99 -0.72 0.26
CA ASN A 8 -28.38 -0.40 0.62
C ASN A 8 -29.13 -1.55 1.33
N ARG A 9 -28.69 -2.79 1.09
CA ARG A 9 -29.23 -3.96 1.80
C ARG A 9 -28.70 -4.10 3.21
N ILE A 10 -27.42 -3.76 3.42
CA ILE A 10 -26.72 -3.96 4.70
C ILE A 10 -26.87 -2.75 5.62
N PHE A 11 -26.65 -1.55 5.10
CA PHE A 11 -26.72 -0.31 5.88
C PHE A 11 -28.16 0.15 5.99
N LYS A 12 -28.81 -0.27 7.06
CA LYS A 12 -30.18 0.13 7.41
C LYS A 12 -30.18 0.72 8.82
N ASP A 13 -31.15 1.57 9.12
CA ASP A 13 -31.26 2.28 10.40
C ASP A 13 -31.39 1.35 11.63
N ASN A 14 -31.66 0.09 11.43
CA ASN A 14 -31.78 -0.92 12.49
C ASN A 14 -30.72 -2.02 12.44
N ASN A 15 -29.66 -1.87 11.66
CA ASN A 15 -28.62 -2.88 11.42
C ASN A 15 -27.23 -2.35 11.75
N TYR A 16 -27.10 -1.63 12.85
CA TYR A 16 -25.80 -1.16 13.33
C TYR A 16 -25.78 -1.08 14.86
N VAL A 17 -24.57 -1.07 15.41
CA VAL A 17 -24.33 -0.87 16.84
C VAL A 17 -23.50 0.39 17.00
N VAL A 18 -23.90 1.25 17.93
CA VAL A 18 -23.13 2.46 18.27
C VAL A 18 -22.37 2.21 19.57
N VAL A 19 -21.05 2.38 19.51
CA VAL A 19 -20.18 2.34 20.69
C VAL A 19 -19.63 3.72 20.94
N ASN A 20 -20.01 4.33 22.06
CA ASN A 20 -19.54 5.64 22.47
C ASN A 20 -18.39 5.50 23.47
N LYS A 21 -17.23 6.06 23.16
CA LYS A 21 -16.12 6.19 24.12
C LYS A 21 -16.19 7.58 24.76
N LEU A 22 -16.60 7.61 26.01
CA LEU A 22 -16.73 8.85 26.78
C LEU A 22 -15.51 9.05 27.68
N LYS A 23 -15.16 10.32 27.94
CA LYS A 23 -14.14 10.67 28.95
C LYS A 23 -14.78 10.52 30.35
N GLY A 24 -14.16 9.78 31.25
CA GLY A 24 -14.62 9.57 32.60
C GLY A 24 -13.97 8.35 33.26
N GLU A 25 -14.32 8.11 34.51
CA GLU A 25 -13.91 6.89 35.21
C GLU A 25 -14.59 5.67 34.57
N PRO A 26 -13.83 4.60 34.27
CA PRO A 26 -14.43 3.40 33.71
C PRO A 26 -15.33 2.73 34.73
N ALA A 27 -16.47 2.20 34.27
CA ALA A 27 -17.34 1.36 35.11
C ALA A 27 -16.54 0.15 35.64
N PRO A 28 -16.78 -0.30 36.86
CA PRO A 28 -16.11 -1.47 37.43
C PRO A 28 -16.31 -2.67 36.50
N ILE A 29 -15.18 -3.24 36.06
CA ILE A 29 -15.19 -4.42 35.20
C ILE A 29 -15.66 -5.62 36.04
N LEU A 30 -16.78 -6.19 35.68
CA LEU A 30 -17.22 -7.46 36.25
C LEU A 30 -16.22 -8.55 35.88
N LYS A 31 -15.50 -9.08 36.87
CA LYS A 31 -14.63 -10.23 36.66
C LYS A 31 -15.46 -11.47 36.41
N VAL A 32 -15.51 -11.91 35.20
CA VAL A 32 -16.09 -13.22 34.86
C VAL A 32 -15.07 -14.30 35.24
N SER A 33 -15.51 -15.32 35.96
CA SER A 33 -14.64 -16.45 36.29
C SER A 33 -14.16 -17.12 34.99
N LYS A 34 -12.86 -17.36 34.89
CA LYS A 34 -12.28 -18.01 33.71
C LYS A 34 -12.82 -19.43 33.61
N PRO A 35 -13.48 -19.80 32.48
CA PRO A 35 -13.95 -21.18 32.32
C PRO A 35 -12.72 -22.14 32.25
N PRO A 36 -12.87 -23.38 32.73
CA PRO A 36 -11.83 -24.37 32.57
C PRO A 36 -11.57 -24.61 31.10
N ILE A 37 -10.30 -24.52 30.69
CA ILE A 37 -9.90 -24.82 29.31
C ILE A 37 -9.68 -26.35 29.25
N THR A 38 -10.50 -27.03 28.47
CA THR A 38 -10.28 -28.45 28.18
C THR A 38 -9.01 -28.59 27.36
N PRO A 39 -8.04 -29.37 27.80
CA PRO A 39 -6.84 -29.64 27.01
C PRO A 39 -7.22 -30.27 25.67
N ILE A 40 -6.76 -29.69 24.58
CA ILE A 40 -6.93 -30.28 23.25
C ILE A 40 -5.72 -31.19 23.01
N GLU A 41 -5.97 -32.47 22.81
CA GLU A 41 -4.93 -33.39 22.35
C GLU A 41 -4.54 -33.02 20.92
N VAL A 42 -3.40 -32.37 20.79
CA VAL A 42 -2.84 -32.00 19.48
C VAL A 42 -2.08 -33.23 18.98
N GLY A 43 -2.70 -34.00 18.10
CA GLY A 43 -2.05 -35.15 17.45
C GLY A 43 -0.99 -34.69 16.45
N ARG A 44 0.11 -34.10 16.94
CA ARG A 44 1.19 -33.57 16.09
C ARG A 44 1.88 -34.65 15.25
N ASP A 45 1.80 -35.91 15.70
CA ASP A 45 2.39 -37.07 15.03
C ASP A 45 1.39 -37.76 14.09
N LYS A 46 0.14 -37.30 14.03
CA LYS A 46 -0.89 -37.85 13.14
C LYS A 46 -0.96 -37.05 11.87
N GLU A 47 -0.67 -37.68 10.76
CA GLU A 47 -0.85 -37.07 9.44
C GLU A 47 -2.11 -37.64 8.80
N SER A 48 -2.93 -36.73 8.19
CA SER A 48 -4.08 -37.13 7.39
C SER A 48 -3.61 -37.83 6.10
N ASP A 49 -4.44 -38.69 5.53
CA ASP A 49 -4.10 -39.36 4.27
C ASP A 49 -3.95 -38.34 3.12
N PHE A 50 -4.70 -37.25 3.15
CA PHE A 50 -4.52 -36.13 2.24
C PHE A 50 -3.13 -35.50 2.33
N LEU A 51 -2.62 -35.26 3.54
CA LEU A 51 -1.27 -34.70 3.72
C LEU A 51 -0.19 -35.68 3.24
N LYS A 52 -0.36 -36.99 3.51
CA LYS A 52 0.55 -38.03 3.00
C LYS A 52 0.55 -38.08 1.47
N GLU A 53 -0.63 -37.96 0.84
CA GLU A 53 -0.73 -37.89 -0.62
C GLU A 53 0.02 -36.71 -1.18
N ILE A 54 -0.17 -35.50 -0.60
CA ILE A 54 0.54 -34.28 -1.04
C ILE A 54 2.06 -34.44 -0.86
N LYS A 55 2.52 -34.93 0.29
CA LYS A 55 3.95 -35.15 0.56
C LYS A 55 4.60 -36.13 -0.39
N ASN A 56 3.86 -37.17 -0.81
CA ASN A 56 4.35 -38.19 -1.71
C ASN A 56 4.23 -37.84 -3.18
N ARG A 57 3.56 -36.73 -3.51
CA ARG A 57 3.41 -36.28 -4.89
C ARG A 57 4.76 -35.84 -5.45
N GLN A 58 5.19 -36.48 -6.52
CA GLN A 58 6.38 -36.03 -7.24
C GLN A 58 6.07 -34.70 -7.94
N VAL A 59 6.73 -33.64 -7.50
CA VAL A 59 6.62 -32.32 -8.08
C VAL A 59 7.90 -32.01 -8.83
N LYS A 60 7.76 -31.50 -10.05
CA LYS A 60 8.92 -30.99 -10.80
C LYS A 60 9.52 -29.81 -10.03
N PRO A 61 10.83 -29.81 -9.74
CA PRO A 61 11.45 -28.67 -9.09
C PRO A 61 11.21 -27.40 -9.91
N ILE A 62 10.91 -26.29 -9.23
CA ILE A 62 10.85 -24.97 -9.87
C ILE A 62 12.29 -24.50 -10.04
N GLU A 63 12.72 -24.33 -11.27
CA GLU A 63 14.03 -23.73 -11.54
C GLU A 63 13.93 -22.20 -11.35
N PRO A 64 14.90 -21.58 -10.65
CA PRO A 64 14.92 -20.16 -10.47
C PRO A 64 15.17 -19.44 -11.82
N VAL A 65 14.37 -18.42 -12.10
CA VAL A 65 14.61 -17.53 -13.23
C VAL A 65 15.37 -16.32 -12.69
N PHE A 66 16.62 -16.15 -13.13
CA PHE A 66 17.45 -15.01 -12.75
C PHE A 66 17.19 -13.82 -13.68
N VAL A 67 17.18 -12.62 -13.10
CA VAL A 67 17.07 -11.37 -13.86
C VAL A 67 18.37 -11.15 -14.65
N ASP A 68 18.24 -10.97 -15.96
CA ASP A 68 19.33 -10.51 -16.82
C ASP A 68 19.31 -8.99 -16.94
N PHE A 69 20.11 -8.30 -16.13
CA PHE A 69 20.16 -6.84 -16.09
C PHE A 69 20.56 -6.18 -17.45
N LYS A 70 21.07 -6.94 -18.39
CA LYS A 70 21.40 -6.40 -19.73
C LYS A 70 20.22 -6.44 -20.67
N ASN A 71 19.42 -7.51 -20.59
CA ASN A 71 18.31 -7.75 -21.51
C ASN A 71 16.95 -7.37 -20.94
N ASP A 72 16.75 -7.58 -19.64
CA ASP A 72 15.47 -7.34 -18.97
C ASP A 72 15.30 -5.87 -18.54
N LEU A 73 16.40 -5.13 -18.36
CA LEU A 73 16.40 -3.74 -17.89
C LEU A 73 16.79 -2.77 -19.02
N LYS A 74 15.86 -1.91 -19.41
CA LYS A 74 16.17 -0.78 -20.31
C LYS A 74 16.66 0.41 -19.51
N LYS A 75 17.75 1.04 -20.00
CA LYS A 75 18.35 2.22 -19.43
C LYS A 75 18.21 3.39 -20.38
N ASP A 76 17.79 4.53 -19.88
CA ASP A 76 17.69 5.77 -20.63
C ASP A 76 18.07 6.96 -19.74
N LYS A 77 18.16 8.16 -20.30
CA LYS A 77 18.45 9.40 -19.58
C LYS A 77 17.56 10.53 -20.06
N LEU A 78 17.04 11.30 -19.12
CA LEU A 78 16.38 12.56 -19.41
C LEU A 78 17.41 13.60 -19.89
N LYS A 79 16.90 14.69 -20.51
CA LYS A 79 17.75 15.80 -20.99
C LYS A 79 18.59 16.45 -19.88
N ASN A 80 18.11 16.43 -18.65
CA ASN A 80 18.83 16.94 -17.47
C ASN A 80 19.85 15.95 -16.89
N GLY A 81 20.02 14.75 -17.50
CA GLY A 81 20.96 13.73 -17.07
C GLY A 81 20.40 12.70 -16.08
N THR A 82 19.16 12.84 -15.61
CA THR A 82 18.53 11.87 -14.71
C THR A 82 18.42 10.52 -15.39
N GLU A 83 18.88 9.47 -14.73
CA GLU A 83 18.79 8.11 -15.24
C GLU A 83 17.38 7.55 -15.10
N ILE A 84 16.93 6.83 -16.13
CA ILE A 84 15.68 6.09 -16.15
C ILE A 84 16.02 4.60 -16.26
N LEU A 85 15.48 3.81 -15.35
CA LEU A 85 15.51 2.36 -15.39
C LEU A 85 14.07 1.86 -15.62
N TYR A 86 13.87 1.04 -16.66
CA TYR A 86 12.55 0.61 -17.06
C TYR A 86 12.50 -0.89 -17.35
N VAL A 87 11.49 -1.54 -16.78
CA VAL A 87 11.10 -2.93 -17.07
C VAL A 87 9.64 -2.92 -17.53
N ALA A 88 9.35 -3.51 -18.69
CA ALA A 88 7.98 -3.59 -19.19
C ALA A 88 7.16 -4.58 -18.35
N ASN A 89 6.00 -4.13 -17.84
CA ASN A 89 5.03 -5.03 -17.25
C ASN A 89 4.22 -5.70 -18.37
N THR A 90 4.42 -6.99 -18.57
CA THR A 90 3.74 -7.80 -19.59
C THR A 90 2.61 -8.66 -19.02
N GLU A 91 2.44 -8.70 -17.69
CA GLU A 91 1.48 -9.58 -17.03
C GLU A 91 0.09 -8.96 -16.85
N ASN A 92 0.05 -7.66 -16.63
CA ASN A 92 -1.19 -6.92 -16.41
C ASN A 92 -1.08 -5.46 -16.86
N LYS A 93 -2.16 -4.70 -16.72
CA LYS A 93 -2.23 -3.29 -17.13
C LYS A 93 -1.96 -2.33 -15.95
N THR A 94 -1.03 -2.65 -15.09
CA THR A 94 -0.61 -1.77 -13.98
C THR A 94 0.82 -1.30 -14.17
N PHE A 95 1.14 -0.20 -13.52
CA PHE A 95 2.51 0.33 -13.46
C PHE A 95 2.91 0.61 -12.01
N THR A 96 4.21 0.67 -11.79
CA THR A 96 4.84 1.27 -10.62
C THR A 96 5.98 2.16 -11.11
N LEU A 97 6.00 3.40 -10.67
CA LEU A 97 7.03 4.38 -10.94
C LEU A 97 7.62 4.87 -9.63
N ASN A 98 8.94 4.91 -9.52
CA ASN A 98 9.62 5.41 -8.34
C ASN A 98 10.57 6.53 -8.72
N TYR A 99 10.47 7.67 -8.03
CA TYR A 99 11.47 8.72 -8.03
C TYR A 99 12.37 8.52 -6.81
N TYR A 100 13.67 8.57 -7.03
CA TYR A 100 14.66 8.48 -5.96
C TYR A 100 15.45 9.78 -5.89
N PHE A 101 15.52 10.35 -4.69
CA PHE A 101 16.28 11.55 -4.40
C PHE A 101 17.39 11.19 -3.43
N ASP A 102 18.64 11.52 -3.75
CA ASP A 102 19.84 11.27 -2.92
C ASP A 102 19.90 12.27 -1.74
N PHE A 103 18.84 12.30 -0.96
CA PHE A 103 18.67 13.15 0.20
C PHE A 103 17.74 12.42 1.19
N GLY A 104 18.12 12.32 2.45
CA GLY A 104 17.33 11.58 3.44
C GLY A 104 17.52 12.09 4.86
N TYR A 105 17.04 11.33 5.83
CA TYR A 105 17.02 11.67 7.25
C TYR A 105 18.39 12.08 7.84
N ARG A 106 19.49 11.54 7.31
CA ARG A 106 20.84 11.93 7.77
C ARG A 106 21.23 13.35 7.36
N ALA A 107 20.71 13.83 6.25
CA ALA A 107 20.96 15.21 5.79
C ALA A 107 20.08 16.21 6.53
N ASP A 108 18.81 15.86 6.78
CA ASP A 108 17.89 16.69 7.55
C ASP A 108 16.91 15.79 8.34
N LYS A 109 16.92 15.91 9.67
CA LYS A 109 16.07 15.13 10.58
C LYS A 109 14.60 15.54 10.57
N THR A 110 14.29 16.69 10.00
CA THR A 110 12.91 17.20 9.90
C THR A 110 12.17 16.69 8.66
N ILE A 111 12.91 16.10 7.73
CA ILE A 111 12.34 15.67 6.44
C ILE A 111 11.29 14.56 6.59
N ASP A 112 11.47 13.70 7.59
CA ASP A 112 10.51 12.63 7.91
C ASP A 112 9.15 13.21 8.32
N LEU A 113 9.17 14.19 9.23
CA LEU A 113 7.98 14.92 9.64
C LEU A 113 7.35 15.70 8.48
N ALA A 114 8.19 16.32 7.63
CA ALA A 114 7.70 17.04 6.45
C ALA A 114 7.00 16.10 5.46
N ALA A 115 7.56 14.90 5.24
CA ALA A 115 6.93 13.89 4.39
C ALA A 115 5.59 13.41 4.95
N ASP A 116 5.48 13.17 6.26
CA ASP A 116 4.23 12.79 6.91
C ASP A 116 3.15 13.88 6.83
N MET A 117 3.54 15.15 6.73
CA MET A 117 2.60 16.27 6.61
C MET A 117 2.00 16.42 5.22
N ILE A 118 2.65 15.90 4.18
CA ILE A 118 2.22 16.09 2.77
C ILE A 118 0.78 15.61 2.54
N ASP A 119 0.39 14.51 3.13
CA ASP A 119 -0.96 13.95 2.97
C ASP A 119 -2.09 14.84 3.53
N TYR A 120 -1.74 15.83 4.34
CA TYR A 120 -2.68 16.78 4.95
C TYR A 120 -2.65 18.17 4.26
N LEU A 121 -1.75 18.37 3.32
CA LEU A 121 -1.56 19.63 2.63
C LEU A 121 -2.14 19.57 1.22
N GLY A 122 -2.50 20.74 0.70
CA GLY A 122 -2.96 20.89 -0.67
C GLY A 122 -1.88 21.47 -1.58
N THR A 123 -2.32 21.89 -2.75
CA THR A 123 -1.57 22.69 -3.71
C THR A 123 -2.32 23.99 -3.98
N SER A 124 -1.79 24.88 -4.81
CA SER A 124 -2.52 26.07 -5.26
C SER A 124 -3.79 25.72 -6.06
N LYS A 125 -3.90 24.50 -6.59
CA LYS A 125 -5.00 24.05 -7.46
C LYS A 125 -5.97 23.11 -6.78
N HIS A 126 -5.49 22.29 -5.84
CA HIS A 126 -6.29 21.23 -5.23
C HIS A 126 -6.09 21.22 -3.71
N SER A 127 -7.18 21.07 -2.96
CA SER A 127 -7.07 20.74 -1.54
C SER A 127 -6.56 19.29 -1.36
N ALA A 128 -6.10 18.95 -0.16
CA ALA A 128 -5.69 17.58 0.17
C ALA A 128 -6.79 16.54 -0.16
N GLU A 129 -8.05 16.85 0.18
CA GLU A 129 -9.20 16.00 -0.15
C GLU A 129 -9.40 15.86 -1.66
N GLN A 130 -9.27 16.96 -2.42
CA GLN A 130 -9.40 16.93 -3.88
C GLN A 130 -8.29 16.09 -4.52
N LEU A 131 -7.04 16.19 -4.04
CA LEU A 131 -5.94 15.35 -4.52
C LEU A 131 -6.24 13.86 -4.31
N GLN A 132 -6.71 13.47 -3.13
CA GLN A 132 -7.11 12.09 -2.86
C GLN A 132 -8.24 11.63 -3.78
N GLN A 133 -9.24 12.48 -4.05
CA GLN A 133 -10.32 12.17 -4.97
C GLN A 133 -9.83 12.00 -6.41
N GLU A 134 -8.90 12.84 -6.88
CA GLU A 134 -8.32 12.72 -8.23
C GLU A 134 -7.51 11.41 -8.35
N PHE A 135 -6.66 11.06 -7.38
CA PHE A 135 -5.97 9.76 -7.38
C PHE A 135 -6.95 8.58 -7.37
N TYR A 136 -8.01 8.66 -6.59
CA TYR A 136 -9.05 7.63 -6.57
C TYR A 136 -9.74 7.45 -7.92
N LYS A 137 -10.11 8.54 -8.61
CA LYS A 137 -10.71 8.52 -9.94
C LYS A 137 -9.79 7.88 -10.98
N LEU A 138 -8.48 8.08 -10.85
CA LEU A 138 -7.47 7.50 -11.71
C LEU A 138 -7.18 6.02 -11.39
N ALA A 139 -7.73 5.47 -10.30
CA ALA A 139 -7.33 4.18 -9.75
C ALA A 139 -5.80 4.09 -9.58
N CYS A 140 -5.21 5.19 -9.10
CA CYS A 140 -3.80 5.33 -8.79
C CYS A 140 -3.62 5.75 -7.33
N ASN A 141 -2.44 5.52 -6.81
CA ASN A 141 -2.03 6.02 -5.51
C ASN A 141 -0.56 6.44 -5.55
N TYR A 142 -0.14 7.23 -4.57
CA TYR A 142 1.25 7.56 -4.34
C TYR A 142 1.62 7.33 -2.88
N SER A 143 2.90 7.24 -2.61
CA SER A 143 3.47 7.22 -1.26
C SER A 143 4.85 7.86 -1.26
N ILE A 144 5.19 8.50 -0.15
CA ILE A 144 6.51 9.07 0.08
C ILE A 144 7.15 8.31 1.24
N SER A 145 8.40 7.90 1.07
CA SER A 145 9.16 7.19 2.09
C SER A 145 10.52 7.84 2.28
N VAL A 146 10.85 8.16 3.51
CA VAL A 146 12.13 8.75 3.88
C VAL A 146 13.04 7.68 4.46
N GLY A 147 14.12 7.41 3.75
CA GLY A 147 15.20 6.57 4.23
C GLY A 147 16.33 7.38 4.88
N ASN A 148 17.37 6.71 5.34
CA ASN A 148 18.52 7.39 5.94
C ASN A 148 19.26 8.29 4.95
N GLU A 149 19.40 7.88 3.71
CA GLU A 149 20.24 8.53 2.67
C GLU A 149 19.44 8.94 1.44
N ASN A 150 18.18 8.48 1.30
CA ASN A 150 17.35 8.79 0.16
C ASN A 150 15.88 9.00 0.55
N ILE A 151 15.15 9.68 -0.33
CA ILE A 151 13.69 9.75 -0.33
C ILE A 151 13.22 9.02 -1.58
N SER A 152 12.18 8.21 -1.45
CA SER A 152 11.50 7.61 -2.58
C SER A 152 10.05 8.09 -2.63
N VAL A 153 9.62 8.51 -3.83
CA VAL A 153 8.22 8.80 -4.14
C VAL A 153 7.75 7.73 -5.11
N SER A 154 6.83 6.90 -4.67
CA SER A 154 6.28 5.79 -5.46
C SER A 154 4.88 6.13 -5.95
N ILE A 155 4.60 5.86 -7.21
CA ILE A 155 3.30 5.99 -7.84
C ILE A 155 2.93 4.63 -8.43
N SER A 156 1.71 4.17 -8.19
CA SER A 156 1.23 2.93 -8.77
C SER A 156 -0.24 3.00 -9.15
N GLY A 157 -0.66 2.19 -10.12
CA GLY A 157 -2.04 2.16 -10.57
C GLY A 157 -2.21 1.62 -11.98
N LEU A 158 -3.30 2.03 -12.66
CA LEU A 158 -3.57 1.62 -14.04
C LEU A 158 -2.63 2.33 -15.02
N SER A 159 -2.00 1.57 -15.91
CA SER A 159 -1.01 2.08 -16.88
C SER A 159 -1.57 3.19 -17.78
N GLU A 160 -2.83 3.14 -18.13
CA GLU A 160 -3.51 4.17 -18.96
C GLU A 160 -3.61 5.53 -18.26
N ASN A 161 -3.47 5.57 -16.95
CA ASN A 161 -3.56 6.78 -16.14
C ASN A 161 -2.21 7.26 -15.61
N MET A 162 -1.10 6.62 -16.00
CA MET A 162 0.25 6.92 -15.50
C MET A 162 0.61 8.39 -15.66
N ASP A 163 0.44 8.97 -16.85
CA ASP A 163 0.81 10.37 -17.13
C ASP A 163 0.04 11.36 -16.26
N LYS A 164 -1.24 11.10 -16.01
CA LYS A 164 -2.08 11.95 -15.14
C LYS A 164 -1.68 11.83 -13.69
N ALA A 165 -1.38 10.62 -13.22
CA ALA A 165 -0.92 10.39 -11.86
C ALA A 165 0.46 11.02 -11.62
N MET A 166 1.38 10.94 -12.59
CA MET A 166 2.66 11.65 -12.56
C MET A 166 2.46 13.16 -12.43
N ALA A 167 1.59 13.75 -13.24
CA ALA A 167 1.33 15.18 -13.20
C ALA A 167 0.80 15.66 -11.83
N LEU A 168 -0.06 14.85 -11.18
CA LEU A 168 -0.53 15.15 -9.82
C LEU A 168 0.60 15.06 -8.78
N VAL A 169 1.47 14.06 -8.87
CA VAL A 169 2.61 13.95 -7.95
C VAL A 169 3.61 15.08 -8.18
N GLU A 170 3.89 15.44 -9.43
CA GLU A 170 4.75 16.58 -9.75
C GLU A 170 4.15 17.91 -9.25
N GLU A 171 2.83 18.06 -9.30
CA GLU A 171 2.14 19.21 -8.70
C GLU A 171 2.35 19.21 -7.17
N ILE A 172 2.15 18.09 -6.48
CA ILE A 172 2.38 18.00 -5.03
C ILE A 172 3.81 18.37 -4.68
N ILE A 173 4.82 17.82 -5.38
CA ILE A 173 6.23 18.07 -5.07
C ILE A 173 6.63 19.53 -5.29
N ASN A 174 6.08 20.18 -6.32
CA ASN A 174 6.52 21.51 -6.75
C ASN A 174 5.65 22.67 -6.21
N ASP A 175 4.45 22.40 -5.72
CA ASP A 175 3.45 23.44 -5.40
C ASP A 175 2.68 23.15 -4.10
N ILE A 176 3.32 22.48 -3.14
CA ILE A 176 2.69 22.21 -1.85
C ILE A 176 2.38 23.51 -1.11
N GLN A 177 1.16 23.61 -0.57
CA GLN A 177 0.68 24.77 0.17
C GLN A 177 0.31 24.35 1.61
N PRO A 178 0.69 25.17 2.62
CA PRO A 178 0.35 24.92 4.02
C PRO A 178 -1.15 25.10 4.32
#